data_798bb5eee5031018b0135239601cbf99
#
_entry.id   798bb5eee5031018b0135239601cbf99
#
_cell.length_a   1.000
_cell.length_b   1.000
_cell.length_c   1.000
_cell.angle_alpha   90.00
_cell.angle_beta   90.00
_cell.angle_gamma   90.00
#
_symmetry.space_group_name_H-M   'P 1'
#
loop_
_entity.id
_entity.type
_entity.pdbx_description
1 polymer ?
#
loop_
_entity_poly.entity_id
_entity_poly.type
_entity_poly.pdbx_seq_one_letter_code
_entity_poly.pdbx_strand_id
1 'polypeptide(L)'
;MRHESISVIYDSSLAIADEIADKLGAQALSVQSLTQRNIESCHSFILGIEFMSGGDLTSCWLYGFQMLLSQNLKGKVFAVYVASGNHREHVVVKEICNMLKERGARIISDILYVDSSQSNLDEWIGAISPKI
;
A
#
# COMPACT_ATOMS: atom_id res chain seq x y z
N MET A 1 19.30 2.07 -9.42
CA MET A 1 18.36 1.15 -10.09
C MET A 1 17.21 0.81 -9.16
N ARG A 2 15.99 0.87 -9.65
CA ARG A 2 14.82 0.53 -8.85
C ARG A 2 14.55 -0.97 -8.90
N HIS A 3 14.12 -1.54 -7.77
CA HIS A 3 13.73 -2.95 -7.71
C HIS A 3 12.31 -3.11 -8.25
N GLU A 4 12.17 -3.87 -9.33
CA GLU A 4 10.86 -4.14 -9.93
C GLU A 4 10.00 -5.05 -9.05
N SER A 5 10.62 -5.79 -8.13
CA SER A 5 9.91 -6.68 -7.21
C SER A 5 9.26 -5.97 -6.03
N ILE A 6 9.46 -4.66 -5.88
CA ILE A 6 8.87 -3.84 -4.83
C ILE A 6 8.07 -2.73 -5.51
N SER A 7 6.79 -2.65 -5.23
CA SER A 7 5.92 -1.62 -5.81
C SER A 7 5.19 -0.84 -4.74
N VAL A 8 5.19 0.48 -4.89
CA VAL A 8 4.36 1.39 -4.09
C VAL A 8 3.14 1.72 -4.93
N ILE A 9 1.97 1.25 -4.49
CA ILE A 9 0.71 1.42 -5.21
C ILE A 9 -0.02 2.61 -4.59
N TYR A 10 -0.33 3.61 -5.41
CA TYR A 10 -0.97 4.84 -4.94
C TYR A 10 -2.16 5.21 -5.83
N ASP A 11 -3.02 6.10 -5.35
CA ASP A 11 -4.15 6.64 -6.14
C ASP A 11 -3.81 8.07 -6.64
N SER A 12 -3.92 9.08 -5.78
CA SER A 12 -3.64 10.46 -6.19
C SER A 12 -2.44 11.08 -5.48
N SER A 13 -1.98 10.50 -4.38
CA SER A 13 -0.90 11.06 -3.56
C SER A 13 0.48 10.62 -4.06
N LEU A 14 0.82 11.03 -5.28
CA LEU A 14 2.06 10.64 -5.94
C LEU A 14 3.32 11.10 -5.18
N ALA A 15 3.28 12.29 -4.58
CA ALA A 15 4.47 12.83 -3.90
C ALA A 15 4.92 11.92 -2.74
N ILE A 16 3.96 11.41 -1.97
CA ILE A 16 4.27 10.48 -0.87
C ILE A 16 4.78 9.16 -1.43
N ALA A 17 4.12 8.64 -2.45
CA ALA A 17 4.52 7.38 -3.08
C ALA A 17 5.94 7.46 -3.67
N ASP A 18 6.27 8.55 -4.34
CA ASP A 18 7.59 8.76 -4.90
C ASP A 18 8.66 8.83 -3.81
N GLU A 19 8.38 9.49 -2.70
CA GLU A 19 9.33 9.56 -1.59
C GLU A 19 9.62 8.17 -1.03
N ILE A 20 8.58 7.38 -0.82
CA ILE A 20 8.74 6.01 -0.33
C ILE A 20 9.51 5.17 -1.34
N ALA A 21 9.13 5.27 -2.61
CA ALA A 21 9.78 4.50 -3.68
C ALA A 21 11.27 4.84 -3.80
N ASP A 22 11.62 6.12 -3.73
CA ASP A 22 13.02 6.54 -3.81
C ASP A 22 13.85 5.98 -2.66
N LYS A 23 13.31 6.00 -1.45
CA LYS A 23 14.03 5.53 -0.27
C LYS A 23 14.18 4.01 -0.21
N LEU A 24 13.23 3.28 -0.81
CA LEU A 24 13.26 1.82 -0.81
C LEU A 24 13.85 1.23 -2.09
N GLY A 25 14.17 2.05 -3.07
CA GLY A 25 14.59 1.56 -4.37
C GLY A 25 13.48 0.87 -5.13
N ALA A 26 12.23 1.27 -4.89
CA ALA A 26 11.03 0.65 -5.46
C ALA A 26 10.48 1.47 -6.63
N GLN A 27 9.52 0.90 -7.34
CA GLN A 27 8.76 1.64 -8.34
C GLN A 27 7.45 2.15 -7.73
N ALA A 28 7.00 3.32 -8.19
CA ALA A 28 5.67 3.83 -7.85
C ALA A 28 4.72 3.52 -9.00
N LEU A 29 3.56 2.95 -8.69
CA LEU A 29 2.57 2.52 -9.67
C LEU A 29 1.19 3.00 -9.27
N SER A 30 0.50 3.68 -10.18
CA SER A 30 -0.89 4.08 -9.95
C SER A 30 -1.78 2.84 -9.81
N VAL A 31 -2.68 2.86 -8.85
CA VAL A 31 -3.63 1.75 -8.67
C VAL A 31 -4.48 1.52 -9.92
N GLN A 32 -4.74 2.57 -10.70
CA GLN A 32 -5.47 2.46 -11.96
C GLN A 32 -4.70 1.65 -13.01
N SER A 33 -3.37 1.60 -12.88
CA SER A 33 -2.50 0.87 -13.81
C SER A 33 -2.14 -0.52 -13.32
N LEU A 34 -2.67 -0.92 -12.16
CA LEU A 34 -2.38 -2.22 -11.58
C LEU A 34 -2.98 -3.34 -12.43
N THR A 35 -2.15 -4.34 -12.76
CA THR A 35 -2.56 -5.49 -13.55
C THR A 35 -2.24 -6.78 -12.81
N GLN A 36 -2.84 -7.88 -13.25
CA GLN A 36 -2.51 -9.21 -12.72
C GLN A 36 -1.02 -9.50 -12.84
N ARG A 37 -0.40 -9.11 -13.96
CA ARG A 37 1.03 -9.31 -14.19
C ARG A 37 1.87 -8.58 -13.14
N ASN A 38 1.50 -7.35 -12.80
CA ASN A 38 2.20 -6.60 -11.76
C ASN A 38 2.14 -7.34 -10.42
N ILE A 39 0.97 -7.89 -10.07
CA ILE A 39 0.79 -8.62 -8.82
C ILE A 39 1.65 -9.88 -8.82
N GLU A 40 1.65 -10.62 -9.93
CA GLU A 40 2.41 -11.85 -10.03
C GLU A 40 3.92 -11.64 -9.97
N SER A 41 4.41 -10.56 -10.57
CA SER A 41 5.84 -10.30 -10.69
C SER A 41 6.45 -9.64 -9.46
N CYS A 42 5.64 -8.98 -8.63
CA CYS A 42 6.14 -8.30 -7.43
C CYS A 42 6.08 -9.19 -6.21
N HIS A 43 7.08 -9.03 -5.34
CA HIS A 43 7.15 -9.73 -4.06
C HIS A 43 6.61 -8.89 -2.91
N SER A 44 6.90 -7.59 -2.94
CA SER A 44 6.56 -6.66 -1.85
C SER A 44 5.72 -5.51 -2.38
N PHE A 45 4.67 -5.19 -1.63
CA PHE A 45 3.75 -4.11 -1.99
C PHE A 45 3.60 -3.15 -0.82
N ILE A 46 3.68 -1.86 -1.13
CA ILE A 46 3.37 -0.79 -0.19
C ILE A 46 2.09 -0.13 -0.72
N LEU A 47 1.00 -0.23 0.02
CA LEU A 47 -0.30 0.25 -0.43
C LEU A 47 -0.62 1.60 0.20
N GLY A 48 -0.75 2.62 -0.63
CA GLY A 48 -1.15 3.96 -0.20
C GLY A 48 -2.65 4.13 -0.37
N ILE A 49 -3.41 3.79 0.66
CA ILE A 49 -4.86 3.78 0.62
C ILE A 49 -5.38 5.21 0.79
N GLU A 50 -6.42 5.56 0.04
CA GLU A 50 -7.05 6.86 0.11
C GLU A 50 -8.56 6.71 0.23
N PHE A 51 -9.16 7.64 0.96
CA PHE A 51 -10.60 7.69 1.21
C PHE A 51 -11.17 8.99 0.69
N MET A 52 -12.41 8.93 0.23
CA MET A 52 -13.19 10.13 -0.12
C MET A 52 -13.61 10.85 1.16
N SER A 53 -14.01 12.11 1.03
CA SER A 53 -14.41 12.94 2.17
C SER A 53 -15.55 12.33 2.99
N GLY A 54 -16.37 11.48 2.39
CA GLY A 54 -17.44 10.76 3.09
C GLY A 54 -17.00 9.50 3.83
N GLY A 55 -15.71 9.15 3.79
CA GLY A 55 -15.19 7.98 4.47
C GLY A 55 -15.16 6.70 3.65
N ASP A 56 -15.63 6.74 2.41
CA ASP A 56 -15.59 5.57 1.52
C ASP A 56 -14.25 5.50 0.79
N LEU A 57 -13.81 4.28 0.49
CA LEU A 57 -12.65 4.08 -0.37
C LEU A 57 -12.89 4.73 -1.73
N THR A 58 -11.83 5.27 -2.33
CA THR A 58 -11.91 5.77 -3.69
C THR A 58 -12.28 4.63 -4.65
N SER A 59 -12.92 4.96 -5.78
CA SER A 59 -13.31 3.94 -6.75
C SER A 59 -12.10 3.19 -7.30
N CYS A 60 -10.96 3.87 -7.44
CA CYS A 60 -9.73 3.24 -7.91
C CYS A 60 -9.26 2.17 -6.94
N TRP A 61 -9.34 2.43 -5.62
CA TRP A 61 -8.95 1.45 -4.62
C TRP A 61 -9.96 0.30 -4.50
N LEU A 62 -11.23 0.55 -4.72
CA LEU A 62 -12.21 -0.55 -4.78
C LEU A 62 -11.84 -1.53 -5.89
N TYR A 63 -11.47 -1.01 -7.07
CA TYR A 63 -10.98 -1.81 -8.17
C TYR A 63 -9.68 -2.54 -7.81
N GLY A 64 -8.73 -1.80 -7.22
CA GLY A 64 -7.43 -2.36 -6.84
C GLY A 64 -7.55 -3.53 -5.87
N PHE A 65 -8.42 -3.42 -4.87
CA PHE A 65 -8.61 -4.51 -3.92
C PHE A 65 -9.33 -5.70 -4.54
N GLN A 66 -10.30 -5.47 -5.43
CA GLN A 66 -10.91 -6.57 -6.16
C GLN A 66 -9.86 -7.37 -6.92
N MET A 67 -8.94 -6.67 -7.56
CA MET A 67 -7.86 -7.33 -8.30
C MET A 67 -6.90 -8.07 -7.38
N LEU A 68 -6.43 -7.43 -6.31
CA LEU A 68 -5.50 -8.04 -5.35
C LEU A 68 -6.11 -9.28 -4.70
N LEU A 69 -7.35 -9.18 -4.24
CA LEU A 69 -8.01 -10.25 -3.52
C LEU A 69 -8.45 -11.41 -4.41
N SER A 70 -8.40 -11.24 -5.73
CA SER A 70 -8.65 -12.32 -6.69
C SER A 70 -7.42 -13.18 -6.94
N GLN A 71 -6.25 -12.79 -6.43
CA GLN A 71 -4.99 -13.48 -6.67
C GLN A 71 -4.57 -14.31 -5.46
N ASN A 72 -3.68 -15.27 -5.69
CA ASN A 72 -2.99 -15.97 -4.61
C ASN A 72 -1.82 -15.08 -4.16
N LEU A 73 -1.86 -14.63 -2.91
CA LEU A 73 -0.86 -13.72 -2.37
C LEU A 73 0.15 -14.42 -1.44
N LYS A 74 0.18 -15.74 -1.47
CA LYS A 74 1.06 -16.53 -0.60
C LYS A 74 2.53 -16.12 -0.78
N GLY A 75 3.17 -15.80 0.32
CA GLY A 75 4.58 -15.41 0.33
C GLY A 75 4.83 -13.95 -0.02
N LYS A 76 3.80 -13.20 -0.39
CA LYS A 76 3.95 -11.78 -0.69
C LYS A 76 3.85 -10.95 0.58
N VAL A 77 4.56 -9.82 0.57
CA VAL A 77 4.73 -8.95 1.73
C VAL A 77 4.01 -7.63 1.47
N PHE A 78 3.24 -7.17 2.45
CA PHE A 78 2.49 -5.92 2.34
C PHE A 78 2.76 -5.00 3.51
N ALA A 79 2.92 -3.72 3.22
CA ALA A 79 2.87 -2.63 4.20
C ALA A 79 1.81 -1.65 3.73
N VAL A 80 1.11 -1.03 4.65
CA VAL A 80 -0.03 -0.17 4.32
C VAL A 80 0.13 1.18 5.00
N TYR A 81 -0.09 2.26 4.23
CA TYR A 81 -0.23 3.59 4.79
C TYR A 81 -1.52 4.23 4.26
N VAL A 82 -2.04 5.18 5.00
CA VAL A 82 -3.22 5.93 4.60
C VAL A 82 -2.77 7.36 4.30
N ALA A 83 -2.87 7.74 3.03
CA ALA A 83 -2.40 9.04 2.54
C ALA A 83 -3.42 10.14 2.85
N SER A 84 -4.69 9.80 2.90
CA SER A 84 -5.75 10.73 3.25
C SER A 84 -6.81 9.98 4.04
N GLY A 85 -7.43 10.68 4.99
CA GLY A 85 -8.40 10.08 5.88
C GLY A 85 -8.03 10.33 7.33
N ASN A 86 -8.67 9.62 8.23
CA ASN A 86 -8.42 9.77 9.67
C ASN A 86 -8.62 8.42 10.37
N HIS A 87 -8.50 8.42 11.69
CA HIS A 87 -8.61 7.19 12.47
C HIS A 87 -9.98 6.51 12.38
N ARG A 88 -11.01 7.19 11.87
CA ARG A 88 -12.32 6.56 11.68
C ARG A 88 -12.29 5.49 10.60
N GLU A 89 -11.41 5.61 9.62
CA GLU A 89 -11.25 4.62 8.55
C GLU A 89 -10.42 3.41 8.99
N HIS A 90 -9.88 3.43 10.22
CA HIS A 90 -8.99 2.38 10.70
C HIS A 90 -9.64 0.99 10.65
N VAL A 91 -10.93 0.88 10.99
CA VAL A 91 -11.63 -0.41 10.96
C VAL A 91 -11.64 -0.99 9.54
N VAL A 92 -11.92 -0.15 8.55
CA VAL A 92 -11.93 -0.58 7.13
C VAL A 92 -10.54 -1.05 6.71
N VAL A 93 -9.50 -0.29 7.05
CA VAL A 93 -8.12 -0.63 6.68
C VAL A 93 -7.70 -1.94 7.35
N LYS A 94 -8.07 -2.15 8.62
CA LYS A 94 -7.78 -3.41 9.31
C LYS A 94 -8.48 -4.60 8.65
N GLU A 95 -9.73 -4.43 8.23
CA GLU A 95 -10.45 -5.48 7.51
C GLU A 95 -9.76 -5.84 6.20
N ILE A 96 -9.28 -4.83 5.48
CA ILE A 96 -8.53 -5.05 4.24
C ILE A 96 -7.26 -5.85 4.53
N CYS A 97 -6.51 -5.48 5.56
CA CYS A 97 -5.32 -6.21 5.96
C CYS A 97 -5.63 -7.66 6.30
N ASN A 98 -6.74 -7.91 7.00
CA ASN A 98 -7.17 -9.27 7.34
C ASN A 98 -7.51 -10.07 6.09
N MET A 99 -8.19 -9.46 5.12
CA MET A 99 -8.49 -10.13 3.85
C MET A 99 -7.23 -10.49 3.07
N LEU A 100 -6.22 -9.60 3.07
CA LEU A 100 -4.94 -9.89 2.44
C LEU A 100 -4.26 -11.08 3.11
N LYS A 101 -4.29 -11.13 4.45
CA LYS A 101 -3.73 -12.26 5.20
C LYS A 101 -4.43 -13.56 4.87
N GLU A 102 -5.75 -13.53 4.68
CA GLU A 102 -6.53 -14.71 4.28
C GLU A 102 -6.10 -15.27 2.92
N ARG A 103 -5.53 -14.41 2.07
CA ARG A 103 -4.99 -14.82 0.77
C ARG A 103 -3.52 -15.25 0.85
N GLY A 104 -2.95 -15.30 2.04
CA GLY A 104 -1.58 -15.75 2.26
C GLY A 104 -0.55 -14.65 2.40
N ALA A 105 -0.95 -13.39 2.34
CA ALA A 105 -0.02 -12.26 2.45
C ALA A 105 0.47 -12.07 3.88
N ARG A 106 1.66 -11.48 4.00
CA ARG A 106 2.23 -11.08 5.29
C ARG A 106 2.15 -9.56 5.40
N ILE A 107 1.59 -9.07 6.49
CA ILE A 107 1.56 -7.64 6.79
C ILE A 107 2.72 -7.37 7.75
N ILE A 108 3.67 -6.53 7.33
CA ILE A 108 4.96 -6.41 8.00
C ILE A 108 5.09 -5.23 8.95
N SER A 109 4.05 -4.41 9.08
CA SER A 109 4.10 -3.25 9.97
C SER A 109 2.70 -2.85 10.42
N ASP A 110 2.66 -1.97 11.41
CA ASP A 110 1.44 -1.26 11.75
C ASP A 110 1.05 -0.33 10.59
N ILE A 111 -0.24 -0.01 10.52
CA ILE A 111 -0.74 0.92 9.50
C ILE A 111 -0.23 2.33 9.83
N LEU A 112 0.38 2.98 8.85
CA LEU A 112 0.82 4.37 9.00
C LEU A 112 -0.30 5.30 8.54
N TYR A 113 -0.67 6.25 9.39
CA TYR A 113 -1.53 7.37 9.00
C TYR A 113 -0.61 8.58 8.81
N VAL A 114 -0.41 8.98 7.56
CA VAL A 114 0.51 10.06 7.23
C VAL A 114 -0.10 11.37 7.72
N ASP A 115 0.63 12.08 8.58
CA ASP A 115 0.17 13.38 9.08
C ASP A 115 0.48 14.48 8.05
N SER A 116 -0.04 15.68 8.29
CA SER A 116 0.11 16.79 7.37
C SER A 116 1.56 17.27 7.22
N SER A 117 2.39 17.01 8.21
CA SER A 117 3.82 17.34 8.18
C SER A 117 4.67 16.23 7.60
N GLN A 118 4.11 15.03 7.45
CA GLN A 118 4.82 13.83 7.01
C GLN A 118 5.99 13.46 7.93
N SER A 119 5.97 13.94 9.18
CA SER A 119 7.09 13.76 10.10
C SER A 119 7.29 12.30 10.52
N ASN A 120 6.24 11.47 10.47
CA ASN A 120 6.30 10.06 10.84
C ASN A 120 6.67 9.12 9.67
N LEU A 121 6.76 9.67 8.46
CA LEU A 121 6.97 8.84 7.27
C LEU A 121 8.35 8.20 7.23
N ASP A 122 9.39 8.97 7.51
CA ASP A 122 10.77 8.48 7.45
C ASP A 122 11.03 7.37 8.46
N GLU A 123 10.48 7.50 9.66
CA GLU A 123 10.59 6.49 10.70
C GLU A 123 9.92 5.18 10.26
N TRP A 124 8.74 5.28 9.67
CA TRP A 124 8.01 4.13 9.18
C TRP A 124 8.75 3.42 8.04
N ILE A 125 9.30 4.19 7.10
CA ILE A 125 10.10 3.65 6.00
C ILE A 125 11.29 2.88 6.56
N GLY A 126 11.99 3.45 7.55
CA GLY A 126 13.09 2.78 8.21
C GLY A 126 12.69 1.47 8.87
N ALA A 127 11.49 1.41 9.43
CA ALA A 127 11.00 0.21 10.10
C ALA A 127 10.65 -0.91 9.12
N ILE A 128 10.11 -0.57 7.94
CA ILE A 128 9.73 -1.61 6.96
C ILE A 128 10.87 -2.04 6.05
N SER A 129 11.85 -1.18 5.84
CA SER A 129 12.94 -1.43 4.89
C SER A 129 13.62 -2.79 5.07
N PRO A 130 13.99 -3.23 6.29
CA PRO A 130 14.64 -4.53 6.45
C PRO A 130 13.72 -5.73 6.29
N LYS A 131 12.41 -5.52 6.18
CA LYS A 131 11.41 -6.59 6.13
C LYS A 131 10.90 -6.90 4.73
N ILE A 132 11.23 -6.06 3.77
CA ILE A 132 10.75 -6.21 2.40
C ILE A 132 11.76 -6.86 1.47
#